data_e04787d3456874f948eb4539c35bde88
#
_entry.id   e04787d3456874f948eb4539c35bde88
#
_cell.length_a   1.000
_cell.length_b   1.000
_cell.length_c   1.000
_cell.angle_alpha   90.00
_cell.angle_beta   90.00
_cell.angle_gamma   90.00
#
_symmetry.space_group_name_H-M   'P 1'
#
loop_
_entity.id
_entity.type
_entity.pdbx_description
1 polymer ?
#
loop_
_entity_poly.entity_id
_entity_poly.type
_entity_poly.pdbx_seq_one_letter_code
_entity_poly.pdbx_strand_id
1 'polypeptide(L)'
;SIGYSENFLKGGSTFANNNQFSRNKAKDFNADLRVEWKSDSLTNIIFRPNFSYRKSNGNGFNENGTFNNDPFSIISNPNEYLNIDNLTDDPLEAIRVNLQNRQSLSKSSSTSSDVSLQLNRKLNDKGRNITLRGSFGYSDNDNSNFNESMTRYFLLDKDSTMNQYIKTPTISYN
;
A
#
# COMPACT_ATOMS: atom_id res chain seq x y z
N SER A 1 -10.62 -8.04 -7.26
CA SER A 1 -11.29 -9.17 -6.58
C SER A 1 -12.74 -8.82 -6.28
N ILE A 2 -13.56 -9.83 -6.28
CA ILE A 2 -14.98 -9.76 -5.93
C ILE A 2 -15.16 -10.59 -4.68
N GLY A 3 -15.90 -10.08 -3.71
CA GLY A 3 -16.19 -10.75 -2.45
C GLY A 3 -17.70 -10.72 -2.14
N TYR A 4 -18.15 -11.77 -1.48
CA TYR A 4 -19.48 -11.89 -0.92
C TYR A 4 -19.37 -12.41 0.52
N SER A 5 -20.20 -11.89 1.41
CA SER A 5 -20.31 -12.40 2.78
C SER A 5 -21.73 -12.26 3.31
N GLU A 6 -22.13 -13.22 4.14
CA GLU A 6 -23.35 -13.18 4.93
C GLU A 6 -22.97 -13.11 6.42
N ASN A 7 -23.56 -12.18 7.13
CA ASN A 7 -23.38 -12.01 8.57
C ASN A 7 -24.68 -12.31 9.30
N PHE A 8 -24.65 -13.31 10.18
CA PHE A 8 -25.80 -13.68 11.00
C PHE A 8 -25.87 -12.83 12.27
N LEU A 9 -26.91 -12.03 12.37
CA LEU A 9 -27.18 -11.16 13.54
C LEU A 9 -28.46 -11.64 14.25
N LYS A 10 -28.60 -11.28 15.55
CA LYS A 10 -29.74 -11.65 16.40
C LYS A 10 -31.11 -11.12 15.91
N GLY A 11 -31.18 -10.35 14.87
CA GLY A 11 -32.41 -9.73 14.31
C GLY A 11 -32.57 -9.91 12.80
N GLY A 12 -31.73 -10.72 12.15
CA GLY A 12 -31.75 -10.95 10.71
C GLY A 12 -30.33 -11.04 10.13
N SER A 13 -30.20 -11.63 8.94
CA SER A 13 -28.93 -11.67 8.24
C SER A 13 -28.67 -10.36 7.51
N THR A 14 -27.43 -9.94 7.43
CA THR A 14 -26.97 -8.89 6.51
C THR A 14 -26.01 -9.48 5.49
N PHE A 15 -26.19 -9.06 4.26
CA PHE A 15 -25.43 -9.51 3.12
C PHE A 15 -24.51 -8.40 2.65
N ALA A 16 -23.27 -8.71 2.36
CA ALA A 16 -22.33 -7.73 1.86
C ALA A 16 -21.65 -8.23 0.58
N ASN A 17 -21.68 -7.40 -0.44
CA ASN A 17 -20.97 -7.59 -1.68
C ASN A 17 -19.88 -6.54 -1.82
N ASN A 18 -18.72 -6.95 -2.34
CA ASN A 18 -17.63 -6.02 -2.57
C ASN A 18 -16.99 -6.25 -3.94
N ASN A 19 -16.56 -5.16 -4.54
CA ASN A 19 -15.74 -5.14 -5.72
C ASN A 19 -14.48 -4.31 -5.44
N GLN A 20 -13.30 -4.94 -5.56
CA GLN A 20 -12.04 -4.30 -5.26
C GLN A 20 -11.10 -4.36 -6.44
N PHE A 21 -10.59 -3.21 -6.80
CA PHE A 21 -9.51 -3.04 -7.76
C PHE A 21 -8.31 -2.39 -7.06
N SER A 22 -7.12 -2.95 -7.29
CA SER A 22 -5.88 -2.32 -6.84
C SER A 22 -4.80 -2.45 -7.91
N ARG A 23 -4.04 -1.38 -8.06
CA ARG A 23 -2.90 -1.34 -8.96
C ARG A 23 -1.71 -0.70 -8.25
N ASN A 24 -0.61 -1.41 -8.21
CA ASN A 24 0.66 -0.88 -7.70
C ASN A 24 1.70 -0.89 -8.81
N LYS A 25 2.43 0.22 -8.95
CA LYS A 25 3.58 0.34 -9.85
C LYS A 25 4.79 0.70 -9.01
N ALA A 26 5.80 -0.15 -9.03
CA ALA A 26 7.07 0.12 -8.38
C ALA A 26 8.19 0.21 -9.42
N LYS A 27 9.17 1.07 -9.12
CA LYS A 27 10.44 1.17 -9.83
C LYS A 27 11.53 1.07 -8.78
N ASP A 28 12.42 0.11 -8.96
CA ASP A 28 13.52 -0.15 -8.06
C ASP A 28 14.83 -0.04 -8.85
N PHE A 29 15.79 0.62 -8.25
CA PHE A 29 17.16 0.67 -8.75
C PHE A 29 18.11 0.39 -7.58
N ASN A 30 18.99 -0.60 -7.75
CA ASN A 30 19.99 -0.96 -6.77
C ASN A 30 21.35 -1.03 -7.45
N ALA A 31 22.36 -0.46 -6.83
CA ALA A 31 23.73 -0.49 -7.28
C ALA A 31 24.65 -0.85 -6.11
N ASP A 32 25.35 -1.97 -6.25
CA ASP A 32 26.38 -2.43 -5.32
C ASP A 32 27.72 -2.45 -6.02
N LEU A 33 28.71 -1.82 -5.40
CA LEU A 33 30.07 -1.85 -5.91
C LEU A 33 31.03 -2.36 -4.82
N ARG A 34 32.04 -3.09 -5.25
CA ARG A 34 33.16 -3.46 -4.41
C ARG A 34 34.45 -3.15 -5.14
N VAL A 35 35.20 -2.23 -4.59
CA VAL A 35 36.55 -1.90 -5.07
C VAL A 35 37.55 -2.39 -4.04
N GLU A 36 38.48 -3.20 -4.49
CA GLU A 36 39.57 -3.69 -3.68
C GLU A 36 40.90 -3.17 -4.27
N TRP A 37 41.63 -2.43 -3.46
CA TRP A 37 42.90 -1.87 -3.88
C TRP A 37 44.01 -2.32 -2.94
N LYS A 38 44.99 -3.03 -3.50
CA LYS A 38 46.20 -3.42 -2.83
C LYS A 38 47.27 -2.38 -3.16
N SER A 39 47.47 -1.42 -2.25
CA SER A 39 48.47 -0.34 -2.44
C SER A 39 49.92 -0.86 -2.37
N ASP A 40 50.14 -1.91 -1.58
CA ASP A 40 51.39 -2.63 -1.43
C ASP A 40 51.09 -4.09 -1.00
N SER A 41 52.13 -4.91 -0.81
CA SER A 41 52.02 -6.30 -0.38
C SER A 41 51.46 -6.52 1.02
N LEU A 42 51.42 -5.45 1.83
CA LEU A 42 50.99 -5.47 3.23
C LEU A 42 49.68 -4.77 3.47
N THR A 43 49.19 -3.97 2.50
CA THR A 43 48.02 -3.09 2.68
C THR A 43 46.95 -3.41 1.66
N ASN A 44 45.74 -3.67 2.16
CA ASN A 44 44.55 -3.89 1.36
C ASN A 44 43.42 -2.95 1.81
N ILE A 45 42.89 -2.18 0.88
CA ILE A 45 41.81 -1.24 1.08
C ILE A 45 40.58 -1.79 0.32
N ILE A 46 39.48 -1.90 1.03
CA ILE A 46 38.21 -2.36 0.46
C ILE A 46 37.18 -1.23 0.62
N PHE A 47 36.66 -0.77 -0.49
CA PHE A 47 35.61 0.24 -0.56
C PHE A 47 34.35 -0.39 -1.14
N ARG A 48 33.22 -0.26 -0.42
CA ARG A 48 31.93 -0.84 -0.78
C ARG A 48 30.84 0.21 -0.66
N PRO A 49 30.53 0.95 -1.73
CA PRO A 49 29.35 1.76 -1.83
C PRO A 49 28.15 0.89 -2.22
N ASN A 50 27.01 1.19 -1.62
CA ASN A 50 25.71 0.66 -1.98
C ASN A 50 24.76 1.84 -2.20
N PHE A 51 23.92 1.76 -3.21
CA PHE A 51 22.87 2.73 -3.48
C PHE A 51 21.57 2.00 -3.81
N SER A 52 20.49 2.41 -3.19
CA SER A 52 19.15 1.90 -3.47
C SER A 52 18.18 3.06 -3.64
N TYR A 53 17.39 2.99 -4.69
CA TYR A 53 16.28 3.90 -4.94
C TYR A 53 15.04 3.10 -5.26
N ARG A 54 13.94 3.40 -4.57
CA ARG A 54 12.63 2.80 -4.82
C ARG A 54 11.58 3.88 -4.91
N LYS A 55 10.72 3.78 -5.93
CA LYS A 55 9.53 4.62 -6.06
C LYS A 55 8.33 3.73 -6.32
N SER A 56 7.26 3.91 -5.53
CA SER A 56 6.02 3.14 -5.65
C SER A 56 4.82 4.07 -5.72
N ASN A 57 3.88 3.75 -6.61
CA ASN A 57 2.59 4.43 -6.72
C ASN A 57 1.50 3.37 -6.70
N GLY A 58 0.63 3.45 -5.69
CA GLY A 58 -0.53 2.59 -5.53
C GLY A 58 -1.83 3.36 -5.80
N ASN A 59 -2.76 2.71 -6.46
CA ASN A 59 -4.14 3.16 -6.61
C ASN A 59 -5.05 2.00 -6.26
N GLY A 60 -5.94 2.20 -5.30
CA GLY A 60 -6.96 1.26 -4.88
C GLY A 60 -8.34 1.87 -5.00
N PHE A 61 -9.30 1.08 -5.46
CA PHE A 61 -10.71 1.42 -5.50
C PHE A 61 -11.49 0.25 -4.93
N ASN A 62 -12.44 0.55 -4.06
CA ASN A 62 -13.29 -0.44 -3.42
C ASN A 62 -14.72 0.06 -3.39
N GLU A 63 -15.64 -0.78 -3.86
CA GLU A 63 -17.08 -0.59 -3.79
C GLU A 63 -17.66 -1.66 -2.89
N ASN A 64 -18.39 -1.25 -1.85
CA ASN A 64 -19.08 -2.14 -0.92
C ASN A 64 -20.57 -1.83 -0.92
N GLY A 65 -21.39 -2.86 -0.96
CA GLY A 65 -22.82 -2.78 -0.73
C GLY A 65 -23.24 -3.67 0.43
N THR A 66 -24.06 -3.14 1.33
CA THR A 66 -24.73 -3.92 2.40
C THR A 66 -26.20 -3.98 2.12
N PHE A 67 -26.79 -5.15 2.26
CA PHE A 67 -28.17 -5.47 1.95
C PHE A 67 -28.82 -6.16 3.16
N ASN A 68 -30.13 -5.98 3.34
CA ASN A 68 -30.93 -6.64 4.38
C ASN A 68 -31.52 -7.99 3.92
N ASN A 69 -31.37 -8.33 2.64
CA ASN A 69 -31.75 -9.62 2.06
C ASN A 69 -30.70 -10.05 1.04
N ASP A 70 -30.69 -11.32 0.66
CA ASP A 70 -29.74 -11.86 -0.31
C ASP A 70 -29.93 -11.22 -1.70
N PRO A 71 -28.97 -10.41 -2.17
CA PRO A 71 -29.05 -9.75 -3.47
C PRO A 71 -29.01 -10.72 -4.65
N PHE A 72 -28.43 -11.90 -4.49
CA PHE A 72 -28.41 -12.95 -5.53
C PHE A 72 -29.79 -13.60 -5.73
N SER A 73 -30.71 -13.43 -4.78
CA SER A 73 -32.11 -13.88 -4.96
C SER A 73 -32.88 -12.99 -5.95
N ILE A 74 -32.39 -11.77 -6.21
CA ILE A 74 -33.05 -10.78 -7.09
C ILE A 74 -32.33 -10.69 -8.43
N ILE A 75 -31.00 -10.69 -8.43
CA ILE A 75 -30.19 -10.53 -9.63
C ILE A 75 -28.93 -11.40 -9.59
N SER A 76 -28.53 -11.91 -10.75
CA SER A 76 -27.37 -12.81 -10.87
C SER A 76 -26.01 -12.12 -10.64
N ASN A 77 -25.91 -10.80 -10.85
CA ASN A 77 -24.66 -10.06 -10.66
C ASN A 77 -24.87 -8.76 -9.85
N PRO A 78 -25.02 -8.83 -8.53
CA PRO A 78 -25.24 -7.66 -7.67
C PRO A 78 -24.12 -6.64 -7.71
N ASN A 79 -22.89 -7.05 -8.09
CA ASN A 79 -21.72 -6.18 -8.08
C ASN A 79 -21.78 -5.05 -9.13
N GLU A 80 -22.63 -5.17 -10.16
CA GLU A 80 -22.86 -4.09 -11.14
C GLU A 80 -23.57 -2.88 -10.53
N TYR A 81 -24.26 -3.06 -9.39
CA TYR A 81 -25.06 -2.05 -8.70
C TYR A 81 -24.40 -1.54 -7.41
N LEU A 82 -23.08 -1.66 -7.26
CA LEU A 82 -22.34 -1.16 -6.11
C LEU A 82 -21.84 0.27 -6.27
N ASN A 83 -21.95 0.84 -7.48
CA ASN A 83 -21.50 2.21 -7.74
C ASN A 83 -22.56 3.22 -7.27
N ILE A 84 -22.17 4.11 -6.33
CA ILE A 84 -23.02 5.15 -5.76
C ILE A 84 -23.53 6.14 -6.82
N ASP A 85 -22.73 6.40 -7.86
CA ASP A 85 -23.03 7.41 -8.88
C ASP A 85 -23.94 6.89 -9.99
N ASN A 86 -24.19 5.57 -10.04
CA ASN A 86 -24.98 4.93 -11.08
C ASN A 86 -26.08 4.04 -10.48
N LEU A 87 -27.10 4.66 -9.91
CA LEU A 87 -28.24 3.99 -9.27
C LEU A 87 -29.56 4.13 -10.08
N THR A 88 -29.47 4.37 -11.37
CA THR A 88 -30.64 4.44 -12.25
C THR A 88 -31.18 3.03 -12.46
N ASP A 89 -32.50 2.85 -12.29
CA ASP A 89 -33.21 1.57 -12.44
C ASP A 89 -32.61 0.41 -11.62
N ASP A 90 -32.31 0.69 -10.35
CA ASP A 90 -31.65 -0.25 -9.46
C ASP A 90 -32.61 -1.31 -8.91
N PRO A 91 -32.46 -2.60 -9.30
CA PRO A 91 -33.33 -3.69 -8.83
C PRO A 91 -33.11 -4.03 -7.34
N LEU A 92 -32.02 -3.55 -6.72
CA LEU A 92 -31.65 -3.84 -5.33
C LEU A 92 -32.07 -2.72 -4.36
N GLU A 93 -32.72 -1.66 -4.82
CA GLU A 93 -33.08 -0.50 -4.02
C GLU A 93 -33.86 -0.89 -2.74
N ALA A 94 -34.84 -1.78 -2.86
CA ALA A 94 -35.69 -2.20 -1.75
C ALA A 94 -34.97 -2.96 -0.63
N ILE A 95 -33.83 -3.56 -0.91
CA ILE A 95 -33.05 -4.35 0.06
C ILE A 95 -31.75 -3.68 0.46
N ARG A 96 -31.40 -2.54 -0.12
CA ARG A 96 -30.16 -1.84 0.11
C ARG A 96 -30.15 -1.12 1.45
N VAL A 97 -29.10 -1.33 2.25
CA VAL A 97 -28.87 -0.63 3.53
C VAL A 97 -27.88 0.51 3.34
N ASN A 98 -26.72 0.23 2.73
CA ASN A 98 -25.74 1.25 2.40
C ASN A 98 -24.90 0.85 1.19
N LEU A 99 -24.30 1.87 0.58
CA LEU A 99 -23.21 1.73 -0.39
C LEU A 99 -22.02 2.55 0.10
N GLN A 100 -20.83 2.02 -0.06
CA GLN A 100 -19.59 2.71 0.24
C GLN A 100 -18.61 2.60 -0.92
N ASN A 101 -18.17 3.73 -1.43
CA ASN A 101 -17.07 3.83 -2.37
C ASN A 101 -15.85 4.38 -1.64
N ARG A 102 -14.73 3.70 -1.77
CA ARG A 102 -13.44 4.12 -1.21
C ARG A 102 -12.40 4.18 -2.31
N GLN A 103 -11.71 5.30 -2.39
CA GLN A 103 -10.53 5.46 -3.23
C GLN A 103 -9.30 5.68 -2.34
N SER A 104 -8.21 5.00 -2.65
CA SER A 104 -6.93 5.17 -1.99
C SER A 104 -5.84 5.43 -3.01
N LEU A 105 -5.03 6.45 -2.74
CA LEU A 105 -3.84 6.77 -3.52
C LEU A 105 -2.64 6.76 -2.58
N SER A 106 -1.63 5.99 -2.90
CA SER A 106 -0.38 5.95 -2.15
C SER A 106 0.79 6.29 -3.05
N LYS A 107 1.70 7.12 -2.55
CA LYS A 107 2.98 7.40 -3.19
C LYS A 107 4.06 7.22 -2.15
N SER A 108 5.09 6.49 -2.51
CA SER A 108 6.25 6.26 -1.65
C SER A 108 7.51 6.41 -2.49
N SER A 109 8.49 7.12 -1.96
CA SER A 109 9.84 7.12 -2.49
C SER A 109 10.82 6.87 -1.35
N SER A 110 11.81 6.05 -1.60
CA SER A 110 12.86 5.71 -0.66
C SER A 110 14.19 5.76 -1.39
N THR A 111 15.14 6.47 -0.78
CA THR A 111 16.52 6.54 -1.25
C THR A 111 17.43 6.13 -0.11
N SER A 112 18.32 5.19 -0.32
CA SER A 112 19.36 4.88 0.65
C SER A 112 20.72 4.78 -0.02
N SER A 113 21.74 5.22 0.71
CA SER A 113 23.12 5.14 0.28
C SER A 113 23.98 4.75 1.47
N ASP A 114 24.68 3.64 1.35
CA ASP A 114 25.60 3.14 2.36
C ASP A 114 26.99 3.02 1.76
N VAL A 115 27.98 3.46 2.52
CA VAL A 115 29.39 3.37 2.14
C VAL A 115 30.15 2.73 3.26
N SER A 116 30.93 1.70 2.97
CA SER A 116 31.88 1.13 3.93
C SER A 116 33.30 1.13 3.37
N LEU A 117 34.23 1.54 4.23
CA LEU A 117 35.65 1.52 3.96
C LEU A 117 36.33 0.61 4.97
N GLN A 118 37.12 -0.33 4.49
CA GLN A 118 37.93 -1.21 5.32
C GLN A 118 39.38 -1.14 4.87
N LEU A 119 40.25 -0.84 5.83
CA LEU A 119 41.70 -0.89 5.67
C LEU A 119 42.27 -2.08 6.47
N ASN A 120 42.92 -2.98 5.78
CA ASN A 120 43.66 -4.08 6.40
C ASN A 120 45.18 -3.84 6.16
N ARG A 121 45.95 -3.87 7.22
CA ARG A 121 47.44 -3.76 7.14
C ARG A 121 48.09 -4.87 7.92
N LYS A 122 48.96 -5.61 7.28
CA LYS A 122 49.85 -6.59 7.90
C LYS A 122 51.03 -5.85 8.51
N LEU A 123 51.28 -6.06 9.80
CA LEU A 123 52.34 -5.36 10.54
C LEU A 123 53.66 -6.11 10.53
N ASN A 124 53.61 -7.44 10.45
CA ASN A 124 54.80 -8.28 10.40
C ASN A 124 54.48 -9.66 9.80
N ASP A 125 55.51 -10.43 9.52
CA ASP A 125 55.40 -11.78 8.96
C ASP A 125 54.95 -12.83 9.99
N LYS A 126 54.84 -12.49 11.27
CA LYS A 126 54.36 -13.36 12.37
C LYS A 126 52.83 -13.31 12.53
N GLY A 127 52.10 -12.77 11.53
CA GLY A 127 50.63 -12.80 11.48
C GLY A 127 49.93 -11.62 12.19
N ARG A 128 50.64 -10.63 12.68
CA ARG A 128 50.02 -9.43 13.28
C ARG A 128 49.45 -8.56 12.17
N ASN A 129 48.18 -8.17 12.30
CA ASN A 129 47.51 -7.27 11.38
C ASN A 129 46.65 -6.25 12.14
N ILE A 130 46.37 -5.14 11.51
CA ILE A 130 45.41 -4.13 11.95
C ILE A 130 44.30 -4.05 10.89
N THR A 131 43.06 -4.04 11.33
CA THR A 131 41.88 -3.78 10.49
C THR A 131 41.15 -2.58 11.05
N LEU A 132 41.00 -1.55 10.23
CA LEU A 132 40.14 -0.40 10.49
C LEU A 132 38.92 -0.48 9.56
N ARG A 133 37.72 -0.27 10.12
CA ARG A 133 36.49 -0.23 9.34
C ARG A 133 35.68 1.00 9.74
N GLY A 134 35.24 1.73 8.74
CA GLY A 134 34.30 2.84 8.88
C GLY A 134 33.10 2.61 7.95
N SER A 135 31.93 3.04 8.36
CA SER A 135 30.75 3.04 7.52
C SER A 135 29.93 4.31 7.72
N PHE A 136 29.31 4.75 6.65
CA PHE A 136 28.37 5.88 6.65
C PHE A 136 27.13 5.46 5.87
N GLY A 137 25.95 5.73 6.44
CA GLY A 137 24.67 5.46 5.80
C GLY A 137 23.82 6.73 5.79
N TYR A 138 23.09 6.91 4.71
CA TYR A 138 22.06 7.93 4.51
C TYR A 138 20.79 7.26 4.02
N SER A 139 19.65 7.63 4.57
CA SER A 139 18.35 7.22 4.05
C SER A 139 17.36 8.37 4.10
N ASP A 140 16.53 8.43 3.08
CA ASP A 140 15.45 9.40 2.92
C ASP A 140 14.20 8.67 2.45
N ASN A 141 13.08 8.88 3.15
CA ASN A 141 11.82 8.21 2.87
C ASN A 141 10.65 9.20 2.89
N ASP A 142 9.98 9.33 1.76
CA ASP A 142 8.77 10.12 1.60
C ASP A 142 7.57 9.20 1.38
N ASN A 143 6.52 9.37 2.18
CA ASN A 143 5.27 8.66 2.04
C ASN A 143 4.09 9.63 2.04
N SER A 144 3.24 9.50 1.04
CA SER A 144 2.00 10.26 0.92
C SER A 144 0.84 9.31 0.66
N ASN A 145 -0.16 9.33 1.52
CA ASN A 145 -1.38 8.56 1.37
C ASN A 145 -2.59 9.50 1.35
N PHE A 146 -3.45 9.27 0.39
CA PHE A 146 -4.73 9.95 0.28
C PHE A 146 -5.83 8.89 0.25
N ASN A 147 -6.81 9.01 1.16
CA ASN A 147 -7.97 8.16 1.21
C ASN A 147 -9.22 9.02 1.14
N GLU A 148 -10.12 8.63 0.27
CA GLU A 148 -11.43 9.23 0.11
C GLU A 148 -12.47 8.12 0.27
N SER A 149 -13.47 8.35 1.10
CA SER A 149 -14.56 7.41 1.33
C SER A 149 -15.88 8.16 1.28
N MET A 150 -16.78 7.69 0.45
CA MET A 150 -18.15 8.15 0.35
C MET A 150 -19.07 7.01 0.76
N THR A 151 -19.96 7.26 1.71
CA THR A 151 -20.97 6.29 2.15
C THR A 151 -22.34 6.90 1.99
N ARG A 152 -23.24 6.16 1.33
CA ARG A 152 -24.63 6.51 1.17
C ARG A 152 -25.49 5.50 1.91
N TYR A 153 -26.33 5.97 2.82
CA TYR A 153 -27.29 5.16 3.57
C TYR A 153 -28.68 5.28 2.97
N PHE A 154 -29.37 4.15 2.88
CA PHE A 154 -30.75 4.04 2.39
C PHE A 154 -31.63 3.67 3.57
N LEU A 155 -32.53 4.57 3.96
CA LEU A 155 -33.45 4.34 5.07
C LEU A 155 -34.76 3.80 4.52
N LEU A 156 -35.09 2.57 4.88
CA LEU A 156 -36.23 1.81 4.37
C LEU A 156 -37.62 2.47 4.60
N ASP A 157 -37.72 3.48 5.45
CA ASP A 157 -38.99 4.09 5.85
C ASP A 157 -39.13 5.60 5.55
N LYS A 158 -38.15 6.19 4.88
CA LYS A 158 -38.19 7.61 4.52
C LYS A 158 -37.39 7.88 3.26
N ASP A 159 -37.87 8.77 2.42
CA ASP A 159 -37.17 9.34 1.25
C ASP A 159 -35.89 10.12 1.61
N SER A 160 -35.17 9.74 2.68
CA SER A 160 -33.99 10.42 3.15
C SER A 160 -32.76 9.54 2.98
N THR A 161 -31.85 9.97 2.12
CA THR A 161 -30.51 9.44 2.01
C THR A 161 -29.54 10.30 2.81
N MET A 162 -28.68 9.68 3.61
CA MET A 162 -27.59 10.38 4.30
C MET A 162 -26.27 10.07 3.56
N ASN A 163 -25.62 11.10 3.06
CA ASN A 163 -24.30 10.98 2.43
C ASN A 163 -23.23 11.37 3.44
N GLN A 164 -22.25 10.51 3.65
CA GLN A 164 -21.07 10.79 4.47
C GLN A 164 -19.84 10.79 3.57
N TYR A 165 -19.09 11.87 3.63
CA TYR A 165 -17.87 12.05 2.86
C TYR A 165 -16.67 12.28 3.79
N ILE A 166 -15.66 11.42 3.70
CA ILE A 166 -14.46 11.51 4.54
C ILE A 166 -13.21 11.55 3.62
N LYS A 167 -12.42 12.61 3.79
CA LYS A 167 -11.07 12.73 3.20
C LYS A 167 -10.02 12.63 4.31
N THR A 168 -9.09 11.72 4.18
CA THR A 168 -7.98 11.59 5.12
C THR A 168 -6.65 11.63 4.36
N PRO A 169 -6.03 12.81 4.21
CA PRO A 169 -4.66 12.91 3.73
C PRO A 169 -3.69 12.55 4.86
N THR A 170 -2.71 11.71 4.59
CA THR A 170 -1.59 11.45 5.49
C THR A 170 -0.29 11.64 4.72
N ILE A 171 0.56 12.54 5.21
CA ILE A 171 1.89 12.81 4.68
C ILE A 171 2.89 12.58 5.80
N SER A 172 3.88 11.71 5.60
CA SER A 172 4.98 11.49 6.53
C SER A 172 6.32 11.63 5.82
N TYR A 173 7.23 12.35 6.47
CA TYR A 173 8.63 12.51 6.08
C TYR A 173 9.50 11.93 7.20
N ASN A 174 10.53 11.16 6.83
CA ASN A 174 11.56 10.64 7.75
C ASN A 174 12.94 10.94 7.20
#